data_fc79db5a1487b838ad25d3d8012c5ca0
#
_entry.id   fc79db5a1487b838ad25d3d8012c5ca0
#
_cell.length_a   1.000
_cell.length_b   1.000
_cell.length_c   1.000
_cell.angle_alpha   90.00
_cell.angle_beta   90.00
_cell.angle_gamma   90.00
#
_symmetry.space_group_name_H-M   'P 1'
#
loop_
_entity.id
_entity.type
_entity.pdbx_description
1 polymer ?
#
loop_
_entity_poly.entity_id
_entity_poly.type
_entity_poly.pdbx_seq_one_letter_code
_entity_poly.pdbx_strand_id
1 'polypeptide(L)'
;KTESMLGAWGYATVTDDNTSFNNWWELSWSSKEEADAGWQEWLGSEEGSAWGEKYSSVLQCDGENREGYDFIFPYNPYAFGDTPDDGSFSASFSACTLKEGKSQEDLSNVLIQYNSWLDNIDPSQTSGFYAYGIYFPDDATAEEDFWFANFHENLETMSEGNSLWQETGGDAKIQMEAVSTCSAPEISNGQVFFDPSDPDFS
;
A
#
# COMPACT_ATOMS: atom_id res chain seq x y z
N LYS A 1 -8.78 -18.54 -1.88
CA LYS A 1 -8.71 -17.94 -0.54
C LYS A 1 -8.23 -18.99 0.43
N THR A 2 -7.13 -18.75 1.11
CA THR A 2 -6.66 -19.57 2.23
C THR A 2 -7.24 -19.02 3.54
N GLU A 3 -7.41 -19.87 4.57
CA GLU A 3 -8.00 -19.43 5.85
C GLU A 3 -7.17 -18.37 6.57
N SER A 4 -5.86 -18.29 6.29
CA SER A 4 -4.92 -17.34 6.92
C SER A 4 -4.78 -16.01 6.17
N MET A 5 -5.45 -15.83 5.03
CA MET A 5 -5.38 -14.58 4.25
C MET A 5 -6.10 -13.45 4.97
N LEU A 6 -5.42 -12.33 5.17
CA LEU A 6 -5.92 -11.13 5.84
C LEU A 6 -6.54 -10.11 4.88
N GLY A 7 -6.26 -10.19 3.60
CA GLY A 7 -6.82 -9.29 2.61
C GLY A 7 -6.28 -9.52 1.22
N ALA A 8 -6.97 -8.97 0.23
CA ALA A 8 -6.52 -8.94 -1.16
C ALA A 8 -7.00 -7.65 -1.83
N TRP A 9 -6.09 -7.01 -2.54
CA TRP A 9 -6.32 -5.76 -3.25
C TRP A 9 -5.78 -5.83 -4.67
N GLY A 10 -6.38 -5.05 -5.55
CA GLY A 10 -5.88 -4.81 -6.89
C GLY A 10 -5.64 -3.34 -7.13
N TYR A 11 -4.58 -3.03 -7.86
CA TYR A 11 -4.18 -1.66 -8.21
C TYR A 11 -4.04 -1.56 -9.72
N ALA A 12 -4.81 -0.64 -10.33
CA ALA A 12 -4.69 -0.31 -11.74
C ALA A 12 -3.94 1.03 -11.87
N THR A 13 -2.76 1.01 -12.47
CA THR A 13 -1.91 2.18 -12.64
C THR A 13 -2.61 3.27 -13.44
N VAL A 14 -2.60 4.50 -12.91
CA VAL A 14 -3.14 5.71 -13.57
C VAL A 14 -2.02 6.52 -14.21
N THR A 15 -0.82 6.49 -13.63
CA THR A 15 0.37 7.14 -14.20
C THR A 15 0.86 6.34 -15.40
N ASP A 16 0.98 7.01 -16.56
CA ASP A 16 1.53 6.41 -17.79
C ASP A 16 3.06 6.54 -17.78
N ASP A 17 3.72 5.69 -17.02
CA ASP A 17 5.17 5.67 -16.86
C ASP A 17 5.86 4.52 -17.57
N ASN A 18 5.14 3.86 -18.48
CA ASN A 18 5.66 2.79 -19.31
C ASN A 18 6.18 1.57 -18.53
N THR A 19 5.46 1.20 -17.47
CA THR A 19 5.76 -0.01 -16.71
C THR A 19 5.51 -1.27 -17.54
N SER A 20 6.22 -2.34 -17.21
CA SER A 20 5.99 -3.67 -17.81
C SER A 20 4.65 -4.26 -17.38
N PHE A 21 4.05 -3.70 -16.34
CA PHE A 21 2.80 -4.15 -15.74
C PHE A 21 1.80 -2.99 -15.69
N ASN A 22 0.53 -3.30 -15.94
CA ASN A 22 -0.56 -2.32 -15.87
C ASN A 22 -1.45 -2.51 -14.62
N ASN A 23 -1.22 -3.56 -13.87
CA ASN A 23 -1.95 -3.86 -12.63
C ASN A 23 -1.04 -4.59 -11.64
N TRP A 24 -1.28 -4.35 -10.37
CA TRP A 24 -0.64 -5.02 -9.25
C TRP A 24 -1.69 -5.72 -8.41
N TRP A 25 -1.34 -6.87 -7.86
CA TRP A 25 -2.14 -7.57 -6.87
C TRP A 25 -1.37 -7.67 -5.58
N GLU A 26 -2.00 -7.25 -4.52
CA GLU A 26 -1.50 -7.40 -3.18
C GLU A 26 -2.33 -8.43 -2.42
N LEU A 27 -1.64 -9.36 -1.78
CA LEU A 27 -2.23 -10.36 -0.91
C LEU A 27 -1.53 -10.27 0.44
N SER A 28 -2.28 -10.26 1.52
CA SER A 28 -1.75 -10.11 2.87
C SER A 28 -2.03 -11.33 3.74
N TRP A 29 -1.04 -11.69 4.55
CA TRP A 29 -1.10 -12.73 5.57
C TRP A 29 -0.48 -12.22 6.86
N SER A 30 -0.66 -12.95 7.96
CA SER A 30 -0.13 -12.56 9.28
C SER A 30 1.38 -12.77 9.41
N SER A 31 1.99 -13.57 8.52
CA SER A 31 3.43 -13.81 8.46
C SER A 31 3.87 -14.27 7.08
N LYS A 32 5.19 -14.19 6.85
CA LYS A 32 5.82 -14.71 5.63
C LYS A 32 5.59 -16.21 5.46
N GLU A 33 5.68 -16.98 6.55
CA GLU A 33 5.46 -18.43 6.51
C GLU A 33 4.03 -18.77 6.07
N GLU A 34 3.04 -18.01 6.53
CA GLU A 34 1.64 -18.18 6.09
C GLU A 34 1.43 -17.75 4.64
N ALA A 35 2.09 -16.69 4.20
CA ALA A 35 2.09 -16.27 2.81
C ALA A 35 2.68 -17.35 1.89
N ASP A 36 3.85 -17.90 2.25
CA ASP A 36 4.50 -18.96 1.50
C ASP A 36 3.62 -20.24 1.45
N ALA A 37 2.99 -20.60 2.57
CA ALA A 37 2.07 -21.74 2.64
C ALA A 37 0.82 -21.50 1.77
N GLY A 38 0.22 -20.30 1.84
CA GLY A 38 -0.93 -19.91 1.04
C GLY A 38 -0.67 -19.96 -0.46
N TRP A 39 0.50 -19.49 -0.89
CA TRP A 39 0.91 -19.60 -2.28
C TRP A 39 1.15 -21.05 -2.72
N GLN A 40 1.75 -21.90 -1.89
CA GLN A 40 1.94 -23.33 -2.21
C GLN A 40 0.59 -24.05 -2.35
N GLU A 41 -0.35 -23.77 -1.45
CA GLU A 41 -1.70 -24.30 -1.52
C GLU A 41 -2.40 -23.89 -2.82
N TRP A 42 -2.38 -22.59 -3.15
CA TRP A 42 -3.00 -22.05 -4.36
C TRP A 42 -2.42 -22.66 -5.64
N LEU A 43 -1.09 -22.67 -5.76
CA LEU A 43 -0.40 -23.21 -6.93
C LEU A 43 -0.58 -24.73 -7.10
N GLY A 44 -0.80 -25.46 -5.98
CA GLY A 44 -1.06 -26.89 -5.98
C GLY A 44 -2.53 -27.28 -6.15
N SER A 45 -3.47 -26.31 -6.14
CA SER A 45 -4.91 -26.56 -6.17
C SER A 45 -5.47 -26.74 -7.58
N GLU A 46 -6.56 -27.51 -7.68
CA GLU A 46 -7.36 -27.60 -8.92
C GLU A 46 -8.04 -26.27 -9.25
N GLU A 47 -8.48 -25.54 -8.22
CA GLU A 47 -9.11 -24.23 -8.32
C GLU A 47 -8.14 -23.18 -8.91
N GLY A 48 -6.89 -23.14 -8.42
CA GLY A 48 -5.86 -22.24 -8.94
C GLY A 48 -5.55 -22.54 -10.41
N SER A 49 -5.45 -23.82 -10.76
CA SER A 49 -5.22 -24.25 -12.13
C SER A 49 -6.39 -23.86 -13.05
N ALA A 50 -7.63 -24.12 -12.62
CA ALA A 50 -8.85 -23.79 -13.37
C ALA A 50 -9.01 -22.26 -13.53
N TRP A 51 -8.67 -21.49 -12.50
CA TRP A 51 -8.68 -20.03 -12.55
C TRP A 51 -7.66 -19.50 -13.57
N GLY A 52 -6.42 -20.00 -13.53
CA GLY A 52 -5.38 -19.62 -14.48
C GLY A 52 -5.76 -19.93 -15.93
N GLU A 53 -6.35 -21.11 -16.21
CA GLU A 53 -6.86 -21.46 -17.53
C GLU A 53 -7.98 -20.52 -17.99
N LYS A 54 -8.97 -20.29 -17.10
CA LYS A 54 -10.16 -19.46 -17.39
C LYS A 54 -9.79 -18.02 -17.77
N TYR A 55 -8.81 -17.44 -17.10
CA TYR A 55 -8.46 -16.01 -17.26
C TYR A 55 -7.20 -15.78 -18.11
N SER A 56 -6.57 -16.82 -18.63
CA SER A 56 -5.33 -16.73 -19.43
C SER A 56 -5.39 -15.80 -20.65
N SER A 57 -6.60 -15.53 -21.17
CA SER A 57 -6.79 -14.62 -22.30
C SER A 57 -6.88 -13.14 -21.91
N VAL A 58 -7.04 -12.82 -20.63
CA VAL A 58 -7.23 -11.44 -20.12
C VAL A 58 -6.20 -11.04 -19.07
N LEU A 59 -5.57 -12.00 -18.41
CA LEU A 59 -4.55 -11.80 -17.38
C LEU A 59 -3.29 -12.57 -17.69
N GLN A 60 -2.16 -11.90 -17.55
CA GLN A 60 -0.85 -12.51 -17.56
C GLN A 60 -0.12 -12.07 -16.30
N CYS A 61 -0.07 -12.95 -15.29
CA CYS A 61 0.58 -12.68 -14.03
C CYS A 61 2.02 -13.18 -14.04
N ASP A 62 2.95 -12.38 -13.54
CA ASP A 62 4.33 -12.77 -13.30
C ASP A 62 4.51 -13.30 -11.88
N GLY A 63 4.05 -14.53 -11.65
CA GLY A 63 4.13 -15.16 -10.34
C GLY A 63 5.52 -15.64 -9.93
N GLU A 64 6.48 -15.68 -10.89
CA GLU A 64 7.88 -16.05 -10.60
C GLU A 64 8.66 -14.89 -9.98
N ASN A 65 8.32 -13.64 -10.34
CA ASN A 65 8.95 -12.42 -9.84
C ASN A 65 8.07 -11.72 -8.78
N ARG A 66 7.39 -12.51 -7.96
CA ARG A 66 6.63 -12.01 -6.82
C ARG A 66 7.54 -11.37 -5.80
N GLU A 67 7.22 -10.16 -5.38
CA GLU A 67 7.93 -9.46 -4.34
C GLU A 67 7.23 -9.65 -2.98
N GLY A 68 8.00 -9.76 -1.91
CA GLY A 68 7.52 -9.86 -0.54
C GLY A 68 7.88 -8.62 0.26
N TYR A 69 6.97 -8.22 1.14
CA TYR A 69 7.13 -7.05 1.99
C TYR A 69 6.60 -7.31 3.39
N ASP A 70 7.32 -6.80 4.41
CA ASP A 70 6.74 -6.56 5.73
C ASP A 70 5.97 -5.24 5.70
N PHE A 71 4.66 -5.32 5.99
CA PHE A 71 3.76 -4.17 5.93
C PHE A 71 3.31 -3.71 7.30
N ILE A 72 3.29 -2.40 7.52
CA ILE A 72 2.75 -1.80 8.74
C ILE A 72 1.85 -0.60 8.42
N PHE A 73 0.81 -0.39 9.24
CA PHE A 73 0.14 0.90 9.39
C PHE A 73 0.73 1.64 10.59
N PRO A 74 1.59 2.67 10.41
CA PRO A 74 2.17 3.40 11.53
C PRO A 74 1.17 4.29 12.27
N TYR A 75 -0.05 4.46 11.75
CA TYR A 75 -1.16 5.20 12.31
C TYR A 75 -2.44 4.37 12.24
N ASN A 76 -3.45 4.73 13.03
CA ASN A 76 -4.75 4.06 12.96
C ASN A 76 -5.36 4.22 11.55
N PRO A 77 -5.51 3.15 10.76
CA PRO A 77 -6.00 3.26 9.38
C PRO A 77 -7.47 3.72 9.29
N TYR A 78 -8.22 3.67 10.39
CA TYR A 78 -9.63 4.09 10.46
C TYR A 78 -9.81 5.48 11.07
N ALA A 79 -8.71 6.24 11.32
CA ALA A 79 -8.80 7.55 11.96
C ALA A 79 -9.55 8.59 11.13
N PHE A 80 -9.54 8.44 9.81
CA PHE A 80 -10.18 9.34 8.85
C PHE A 80 -11.33 8.68 8.07
N GLY A 81 -11.92 7.63 8.63
CA GLY A 81 -13.04 6.93 8.02
C GLY A 81 -12.68 5.55 7.48
N ASP A 82 -13.67 4.87 6.96
CA ASP A 82 -13.55 3.54 6.37
C ASP A 82 -13.40 3.63 4.85
N THR A 83 -12.87 2.58 4.24
CA THR A 83 -12.87 2.41 2.78
C THR A 83 -14.32 2.52 2.26
N PRO A 84 -14.56 3.13 1.09
CA PRO A 84 -15.90 3.18 0.48
C PRO A 84 -16.58 1.80 0.40
N ASP A 85 -17.91 1.77 0.53
CA ASP A 85 -18.72 0.54 0.55
C ASP A 85 -18.55 -0.33 -0.72
N ASP A 86 -18.18 0.28 -1.86
CA ASP A 86 -17.90 -0.45 -3.09
C ASP A 86 -16.47 -0.99 -3.17
N GLY A 87 -15.67 -0.78 -2.10
CA GLY A 87 -14.29 -1.21 -2.00
C GLY A 87 -13.31 -0.44 -2.89
N SER A 88 -13.75 0.62 -3.57
CA SER A 88 -12.88 1.46 -4.41
C SER A 88 -12.08 2.47 -3.59
N PHE A 89 -10.84 2.75 -3.99
CA PHE A 89 -10.00 3.78 -3.39
C PHE A 89 -8.92 4.23 -4.38
N SER A 90 -8.15 5.26 -4.03
CA SER A 90 -6.96 5.65 -4.79
C SER A 90 -5.72 5.49 -3.93
N ALA A 91 -4.66 4.95 -4.52
CA ALA A 91 -3.39 4.73 -3.85
C ALA A 91 -2.25 5.48 -4.53
N SER A 92 -1.26 5.88 -3.75
CA SER A 92 0.02 6.36 -4.27
C SER A 92 1.17 5.67 -3.55
N PHE A 93 2.17 5.23 -4.31
CA PHE A 93 3.34 4.52 -3.81
C PHE A 93 4.60 5.26 -4.20
N SER A 94 5.51 5.50 -3.25
CA SER A 94 6.82 6.09 -3.51
C SER A 94 7.92 5.17 -2.99
N ALA A 95 8.84 4.77 -3.88
CA ALA A 95 10.06 4.07 -3.49
C ALA A 95 10.99 5.03 -2.76
N CYS A 96 11.43 4.66 -1.56
CA CYS A 96 12.20 5.52 -0.67
C CYS A 96 13.50 4.85 -0.26
N THR A 97 14.59 5.65 -0.21
CA THR A 97 15.87 5.24 0.36
C THR A 97 16.23 6.11 1.55
N LEU A 98 16.78 5.49 2.58
CA LEU A 98 17.32 6.19 3.74
C LEU A 98 18.61 6.95 3.34
N LYS A 99 18.74 8.17 3.80
CA LYS A 99 19.95 8.95 3.56
C LYS A 99 21.15 8.38 4.33
N GLU A 100 22.34 8.70 3.88
CA GLU A 100 23.59 8.24 4.50
C GLU A 100 23.60 8.50 6.02
N GLY A 101 23.86 7.45 6.79
CA GLY A 101 23.89 7.47 8.25
C GLY A 101 22.52 7.49 8.92
N LYS A 102 21.42 7.32 8.17
CA LYS A 102 20.07 7.17 8.70
C LYS A 102 19.68 5.69 8.82
N SER A 103 18.71 5.42 9.68
CA SER A 103 18.27 4.09 10.05
C SER A 103 16.74 4.00 10.07
N GLN A 104 16.20 2.79 10.18
CA GLN A 104 14.77 2.56 10.41
C GLN A 104 14.28 3.19 11.73
N GLU A 105 15.15 3.35 12.74
CA GLU A 105 14.82 4.06 13.97
C GLU A 105 14.62 5.56 13.70
N ASP A 106 15.47 6.18 12.85
CA ASP A 106 15.28 7.56 12.43
C ASP A 106 13.96 7.72 11.66
N LEU A 107 13.63 6.78 10.77
CA LEU A 107 12.34 6.75 10.07
C LEU A 107 11.18 6.65 11.06
N SER A 108 11.24 5.73 12.02
CA SER A 108 10.19 5.58 13.04
C SER A 108 9.95 6.85 13.84
N ASN A 109 11.03 7.57 14.19
CA ASN A 109 10.93 8.85 14.90
C ASN A 109 10.25 9.95 14.06
N VAL A 110 10.48 9.95 12.76
CA VAL A 110 9.83 10.90 11.85
C VAL A 110 8.36 10.54 11.62
N LEU A 111 8.03 9.25 11.54
CA LEU A 111 6.63 8.80 11.44
C LEU A 111 5.80 9.22 12.66
N ILE A 112 6.39 9.24 13.86
CA ILE A 112 5.74 9.80 15.06
C ILE A 112 5.39 11.29 14.86
N GLN A 113 6.26 12.06 14.23
CA GLN A 113 5.98 13.48 13.96
C GLN A 113 4.92 13.65 12.86
N TYR A 114 4.95 12.79 11.85
CA TYR A 114 3.90 12.73 10.83
C TYR A 114 2.55 12.41 11.46
N ASN A 115 2.49 11.41 12.35
CA ASN A 115 1.28 11.06 13.10
C ASN A 115 0.79 12.23 13.97
N SER A 116 1.71 12.96 14.63
CA SER A 116 1.35 14.16 15.38
C SER A 116 0.79 15.26 14.49
N TRP A 117 1.27 15.41 13.26
CA TRP A 117 0.67 16.32 12.30
C TRP A 117 -0.75 15.87 11.91
N LEU A 118 -0.97 14.57 11.64
CA LEU A 118 -2.29 14.00 11.35
C LEU A 118 -3.28 14.26 12.52
N ASP A 119 -2.84 14.07 13.77
CA ASP A 119 -3.65 14.32 14.98
C ASP A 119 -4.10 15.79 15.12
N ASN A 120 -3.38 16.72 14.50
CA ASN A 120 -3.65 18.15 14.57
C ASN A 120 -4.36 18.72 13.33
N ILE A 121 -4.69 17.89 12.34
CA ILE A 121 -5.50 18.32 11.20
C ILE A 121 -6.91 18.68 11.68
N ASP A 122 -7.39 19.85 11.26
CA ASP A 122 -8.78 20.23 11.49
C ASP A 122 -9.70 19.30 10.66
N PRO A 123 -10.66 18.59 11.29
CA PRO A 123 -11.57 17.70 10.57
C PRO A 123 -12.35 18.36 9.42
N SER A 124 -12.48 19.69 9.43
CA SER A 124 -13.08 20.43 8.32
C SER A 124 -12.20 20.56 7.08
N GLN A 125 -10.91 20.20 7.20
CA GLN A 125 -9.92 20.26 6.11
C GLN A 125 -9.68 18.90 5.46
N THR A 126 -10.32 17.84 5.96
CA THR A 126 -10.23 16.49 5.42
C THR A 126 -11.59 16.02 4.95
N SER A 127 -11.63 15.32 3.85
CA SER A 127 -12.82 14.65 3.36
C SER A 127 -12.48 13.19 3.03
N GLY A 128 -13.37 12.29 3.46
CA GLY A 128 -13.29 10.87 3.13
C GLY A 128 -12.18 10.10 3.82
N PHE A 129 -12.03 8.87 3.36
CA PHE A 129 -11.06 7.90 3.85
C PHE A 129 -9.60 8.34 3.59
N TYR A 130 -8.75 8.18 4.58
CA TYR A 130 -7.31 8.28 4.45
C TYR A 130 -6.60 7.29 5.38
N ALA A 131 -5.64 6.56 4.82
CA ALA A 131 -4.68 5.77 5.58
C ALA A 131 -3.30 5.86 4.91
N TYR A 132 -2.25 5.52 5.64
CA TYR A 132 -0.94 5.32 5.02
C TYR A 132 -0.24 4.10 5.60
N GLY A 133 0.62 3.49 4.78
CA GLY A 133 1.37 2.30 5.14
C GLY A 133 2.82 2.37 4.70
N ILE A 134 3.65 1.58 5.36
CA ILE A 134 5.06 1.39 5.00
C ILE A 134 5.27 -0.09 4.67
N TYR A 135 5.89 -0.33 3.51
CA TYR A 135 6.29 -1.65 3.06
C TYR A 135 7.81 -1.75 3.11
N PHE A 136 8.33 -2.71 3.83
CA PHE A 136 9.76 -3.01 3.88
C PHE A 136 10.02 -4.25 3.03
N PRO A 137 10.88 -4.16 1.97
CA PRO A 137 11.18 -5.30 1.13
C PRO A 137 11.80 -6.45 1.91
N ASP A 138 11.35 -7.67 1.64
CA ASP A 138 11.97 -8.91 2.16
C ASP A 138 13.33 -9.19 1.51
N ASP A 139 13.52 -8.67 0.27
CA ASP A 139 14.75 -8.85 -0.48
C ASP A 139 15.81 -7.83 -0.04
N ALA A 140 16.88 -8.31 0.57
CA ALA A 140 18.02 -7.49 0.99
C ALA A 140 18.79 -6.84 -0.18
N THR A 141 18.45 -7.18 -1.43
CA THR A 141 19.04 -6.60 -2.65
C THR A 141 18.13 -5.58 -3.32
N ALA A 142 16.95 -5.29 -2.75
CA ALA A 142 16.08 -4.22 -3.23
C ALA A 142 16.82 -2.88 -3.29
N GLU A 143 16.51 -2.06 -4.29
CA GLU A 143 17.12 -0.75 -4.45
C GLU A 143 16.58 0.26 -3.45
N GLU A 144 15.33 0.11 -3.03
CA GLU A 144 14.65 0.90 -2.01
C GLU A 144 14.77 0.27 -0.62
N ASP A 145 14.84 1.10 0.41
CA ASP A 145 14.79 0.65 1.80
C ASP A 145 13.34 0.44 2.28
N PHE A 146 12.39 1.18 1.68
CA PHE A 146 10.96 1.05 1.97
C PHE A 146 10.10 1.73 0.89
N TRP A 147 8.83 1.32 0.81
CA TRP A 147 7.81 2.07 0.08
C TRP A 147 6.92 2.83 1.06
N PHE A 148 6.64 4.08 0.73
CA PHE A 148 5.67 4.91 1.43
C PHE A 148 4.39 4.93 0.60
N ALA A 149 3.31 4.35 1.16
CA ALA A 149 2.02 4.28 0.49
C ALA A 149 1.00 5.19 1.17
N ASN A 150 0.18 5.89 0.37
CA ASN A 150 -0.99 6.61 0.85
C ASN A 150 -2.23 6.07 0.17
N PHE A 151 -3.30 5.94 0.92
CA PHE A 151 -4.59 5.45 0.48
C PHE A 151 -5.65 6.53 0.75
N HIS A 152 -6.40 6.90 -0.26
CA HIS A 152 -7.42 7.95 -0.21
C HIS A 152 -8.73 7.42 -0.78
N GLU A 153 -9.85 8.03 -0.41
CA GLU A 153 -11.15 7.69 -0.96
C GLU A 153 -11.17 7.72 -2.50
N ASN A 154 -10.54 8.75 -3.08
CA ASN A 154 -10.44 8.94 -4.54
C ASN A 154 -9.30 9.91 -4.90
N LEU A 155 -9.10 10.16 -6.19
CA LEU A 155 -8.04 11.06 -6.69
C LEU A 155 -8.23 12.52 -6.26
N GLU A 156 -9.47 12.97 -6.06
CA GLU A 156 -9.76 14.35 -5.61
C GLU A 156 -9.30 14.52 -4.16
N THR A 157 -9.70 13.62 -3.25
CA THR A 157 -9.28 13.64 -1.85
C THR A 157 -7.77 13.42 -1.69
N MET A 158 -7.14 12.64 -2.58
CA MET A 158 -5.68 12.52 -2.64
C MET A 158 -5.02 13.86 -2.98
N SER A 159 -5.55 14.58 -3.97
CA SER A 159 -5.03 15.91 -4.36
C SER A 159 -5.17 16.93 -3.23
N GLU A 160 -6.31 16.91 -2.54
CA GLU A 160 -6.58 17.77 -1.38
C GLU A 160 -5.62 17.46 -0.22
N GLY A 161 -5.46 16.17 0.14
CA GLY A 161 -4.55 15.74 1.19
C GLY A 161 -3.09 16.09 0.89
N ASN A 162 -2.65 15.89 -0.36
CA ASN A 162 -1.32 16.29 -0.78
C ASN A 162 -1.10 17.81 -0.69
N SER A 163 -2.10 18.62 -1.06
CA SER A 163 -2.04 20.07 -0.94
C SER A 163 -1.95 20.50 0.53
N LEU A 164 -2.78 19.92 1.38
CA LEU A 164 -2.77 20.16 2.82
C LEU A 164 -1.40 19.82 3.44
N TRP A 165 -0.81 18.67 3.06
CA TRP A 165 0.53 18.30 3.49
C TRP A 165 1.59 19.32 3.05
N GLN A 166 1.54 19.79 1.80
CA GLN A 166 2.47 20.79 1.30
C GLN A 166 2.37 22.12 2.05
N GLU A 167 1.16 22.52 2.43
CA GLU A 167 0.88 23.80 3.09
C GLU A 167 1.16 23.75 4.60
N THR A 168 0.86 22.64 5.26
CA THR A 168 0.81 22.56 6.73
C THR A 168 1.78 21.54 7.34
N GLY A 169 2.43 20.69 6.54
CA GLY A 169 3.35 19.64 7.01
C GLY A 169 4.57 20.16 7.78
N GLY A 170 4.98 21.40 7.54
CA GLY A 170 5.94 22.14 8.36
C GLY A 170 7.19 21.35 8.72
N ASP A 171 7.47 21.26 10.03
CA ASP A 171 8.66 20.57 10.56
C ASP A 171 8.63 19.06 10.29
N ALA A 172 7.46 18.41 10.28
CA ALA A 172 7.35 16.98 9.98
C ALA A 172 7.83 16.67 8.56
N LYS A 173 7.50 17.54 7.58
CA LYS A 173 7.96 17.43 6.19
C LYS A 173 9.48 17.59 6.10
N ILE A 174 10.03 18.62 6.76
CA ILE A 174 11.49 18.86 6.79
C ILE A 174 12.23 17.66 7.39
N GLN A 175 11.71 17.07 8.45
CA GLN A 175 12.29 15.91 9.10
C GLN A 175 12.23 14.66 8.20
N MET A 176 11.10 14.43 7.51
CA MET A 176 10.96 13.33 6.56
C MET A 176 12.00 13.45 5.44
N GLU A 177 12.12 14.65 4.84
CA GLU A 177 13.12 14.95 3.83
C GLU A 177 14.57 14.86 4.35
N ALA A 178 14.80 15.05 5.65
CA ALA A 178 16.13 14.89 6.26
C ALA A 178 16.54 13.43 6.46
N VAL A 179 15.57 12.51 6.54
CA VAL A 179 15.80 11.07 6.81
C VAL A 179 15.82 10.25 5.53
N SER A 180 14.96 10.54 4.57
CA SER A 180 14.80 9.74 3.35
C SER A 180 14.73 10.59 2.09
N THR A 181 14.90 9.90 0.96
CA THR A 181 14.64 10.45 -0.38
C THR A 181 13.68 9.47 -1.06
N CYS A 182 12.57 9.98 -1.57
CA CYS A 182 11.57 9.17 -2.25
C CYS A 182 11.43 9.56 -3.72
N SER A 183 11.05 8.60 -4.56
CA SER A 183 10.66 8.81 -5.96
C SER A 183 9.40 9.68 -6.05
N ALA A 184 9.09 10.16 -7.25
CA ALA A 184 7.75 10.63 -7.56
C ALA A 184 6.75 9.50 -7.32
N PRO A 185 5.54 9.80 -6.78
CA PRO A 185 4.56 8.76 -6.49
C PRO A 185 4.00 8.12 -7.76
N GLU A 186 3.90 6.80 -7.75
CA GLU A 186 3.10 6.04 -8.70
C GLU A 186 1.66 6.03 -8.20
N ILE A 187 0.73 6.47 -9.04
CA ILE A 187 -0.69 6.59 -8.67
C ILE A 187 -1.49 5.46 -9.29
N SER A 188 -2.35 4.84 -8.49
CA SER A 188 -3.22 3.75 -8.92
C SER A 188 -4.65 3.93 -8.41
N ASN A 189 -5.60 3.43 -9.19
CA ASN A 189 -6.93 3.13 -8.67
C ASN A 189 -6.86 1.77 -7.96
N GLY A 190 -7.29 1.74 -6.72
CA GLY A 190 -7.34 0.56 -5.88
C GLY A 190 -8.74 -0.04 -5.81
N GLN A 191 -8.81 -1.35 -5.59
CA GLN A 191 -10.03 -2.10 -5.33
C GLN A 191 -9.77 -3.16 -4.28
N VAL A 192 -10.60 -3.20 -3.26
CA VAL A 192 -10.62 -4.32 -2.30
C VAL A 192 -11.24 -5.53 -3.00
N PHE A 193 -10.52 -6.66 -3.04
CA PHE A 193 -11.01 -7.92 -3.59
C PHE A 193 -11.42 -8.90 -2.50
N PHE A 194 -10.84 -8.78 -1.33
CA PHE A 194 -11.17 -9.60 -0.18
C PHE A 194 -10.85 -8.86 1.12
N ASP A 195 -11.83 -8.80 2.00
CA ASP A 195 -11.71 -8.38 3.39
C ASP A 195 -12.39 -9.46 4.27
N PRO A 196 -11.67 -10.13 5.17
CA PRO A 196 -12.25 -11.18 6.02
C PRO A 196 -13.27 -10.64 7.03
N SER A 197 -13.27 -9.35 7.29
CA SER A 197 -14.23 -8.70 8.19
C SER A 197 -15.57 -8.38 7.50
N ASP A 198 -15.59 -8.39 6.15
CA ASP A 198 -16.81 -8.17 5.36
C ASP A 198 -17.45 -9.52 4.96
N PRO A 199 -18.63 -9.85 5.50
CA PRO A 199 -19.32 -11.11 5.19
C PRO A 199 -19.78 -11.22 3.72
N ASP A 200 -19.88 -10.11 3.01
CA ASP A 200 -20.32 -10.09 1.61
C ASP A 200 -19.20 -10.38 0.62
N PHE A 201 -17.93 -10.36 1.08
CA PHE A 201 -16.77 -10.83 0.33
C PHE A 201 -16.61 -12.37 0.43
N SER A 202 -17.61 -13.12 0.11
CA SER A 202 -17.60 -14.60 0.19
C SER A 202 -17.66 -15.26 -1.19
#